data_87dd415dbe52a99edb3efa8d2a12ee9d
#
_entry.id   87dd415dbe52a99edb3efa8d2a12ee9d
#
_cell.length_a   1.000
_cell.length_b   1.000
_cell.length_c   1.000
_cell.angle_alpha   90.00
_cell.angle_beta   90.00
_cell.angle_gamma   90.00
#
_symmetry.space_group_name_H-M   'P 1'
#
loop_
_entity.id
_entity.type
_entity.pdbx_description
1 polymer ?
#
loop_
_entity_poly.entity_id
_entity_poly.type
_entity_poly.pdbx_seq_one_letter_code
_entity_poly.pdbx_strand_id
1 'polypeptide(L)'
;MTQLHSIPHSGNITRAELDNGIVVLAYENPAVQSVNLMGSLHAGSLYEDARRNGLASLTASALLTGTRERSFDQLHSALEDNGADLGFRAHVHKLGFSGKALAEDLPLLMNVANDALRNPVFPAEHVERLRGERLTWLQYSQFDTRWRASRAMREALYPAGHAYHYSPSGSEKTIINLDVATLAEFHARHVGPRGMIIVVVGAVAADDAVSLAAEAFGDWRNEHQPPKLAVAAPGAVANSLRQDVFVAG
;
A
#
# COMPACT_ATOMS: atom_id res chain seq x y z
N MET A 1 -37.39 5.63 -18.52
CA MET A 1 -36.01 6.04 -18.91
C MET A 1 -35.09 5.60 -17.80
N THR A 2 -34.43 4.48 -17.98
CA THR A 2 -33.47 3.95 -17.00
C THR A 2 -32.25 4.87 -17.03
N GLN A 3 -32.04 5.69 -16.01
CA GLN A 3 -30.80 6.44 -15.86
C GLN A 3 -29.66 5.42 -15.80
N LEU A 4 -28.73 5.52 -16.74
CA LEU A 4 -27.46 4.82 -16.68
C LEU A 4 -26.65 5.41 -15.53
N HIS A 5 -26.82 4.87 -14.31
CA HIS A 5 -26.00 5.20 -13.12
C HIS A 5 -24.64 4.54 -13.18
N SER A 6 -23.94 4.53 -14.30
CA SER A 6 -22.89 3.52 -14.47
C SER A 6 -21.47 4.06 -14.52
N ILE A 7 -21.24 5.35 -14.58
CA ILE A 7 -19.88 5.89 -14.65
C ILE A 7 -19.66 6.90 -13.50
N PRO A 8 -18.68 6.65 -12.60
CA PRO A 8 -18.32 7.64 -11.58
C PRO A 8 -17.87 8.97 -12.21
N HIS A 9 -18.41 10.07 -11.70
CA HIS A 9 -18.00 11.42 -12.10
C HIS A 9 -18.12 12.37 -10.90
N SER A 10 -17.57 13.57 -11.01
CA SER A 10 -17.54 14.54 -9.90
C SER A 10 -18.89 14.92 -9.31
N GLY A 11 -19.99 14.70 -10.03
CA GLY A 11 -21.34 15.00 -9.56
C GLY A 11 -22.03 13.86 -8.80
N ASN A 12 -21.48 12.65 -8.80
CA ASN A 12 -22.04 11.47 -8.11
C ASN A 12 -21.06 10.79 -7.17
N ILE A 13 -19.88 11.37 -6.95
CA ILE A 13 -18.92 10.95 -5.93
C ILE A 13 -19.06 11.89 -4.74
N THR A 14 -19.37 11.35 -3.58
CA THR A 14 -19.33 12.10 -2.33
C THR A 14 -17.86 12.22 -1.89
N ARG A 15 -17.42 13.47 -1.62
CA ARG A 15 -16.11 13.77 -1.04
C ARG A 15 -16.29 14.38 0.33
N ALA A 16 -15.70 13.77 1.33
CA ALA A 16 -15.61 14.30 2.68
C ALA A 16 -14.14 14.42 3.10
N GLU A 17 -13.84 15.32 4.01
CA GLU A 17 -12.53 15.46 4.64
C GLU A 17 -12.72 15.39 6.15
N LEU A 18 -12.04 14.43 6.79
CA LEU A 18 -12.11 14.22 8.22
C LEU A 18 -11.20 15.24 8.95
N ASP A 19 -11.45 15.46 10.24
CA ASP A 19 -10.70 16.41 11.07
C ASP A 19 -9.19 16.15 11.13
N ASN A 20 -8.75 14.94 10.82
CA ASN A 20 -7.34 14.56 10.74
C ASN A 20 -6.75 14.70 9.33
N GLY A 21 -7.51 15.24 8.37
CA GLY A 21 -7.10 15.49 7.00
C GLY A 21 -7.19 14.27 6.07
N ILE A 22 -7.79 13.16 6.51
CA ILE A 22 -8.11 12.02 5.63
C ILE A 22 -9.23 12.44 4.69
N VAL A 23 -9.05 12.21 3.39
CA VAL A 23 -10.07 12.42 2.38
C VAL A 23 -10.79 11.10 2.13
N VAL A 24 -12.11 11.10 2.25
CA VAL A 24 -12.98 9.97 1.92
C VAL A 24 -13.72 10.28 0.62
N LEU A 25 -13.64 9.35 -0.32
CA LEU A 25 -14.39 9.37 -1.58
C LEU A 25 -15.35 8.18 -1.58
N ALA A 26 -16.64 8.42 -1.68
CA ALA A 26 -17.64 7.38 -1.69
C ALA A 26 -18.49 7.44 -2.97
N TYR A 27 -18.69 6.28 -3.59
CA TYR A 27 -19.58 6.12 -4.73
C TYR A 27 -20.53 4.94 -4.50
N GLU A 28 -21.80 5.25 -4.36
CA GLU A 28 -22.86 4.25 -4.21
C GLU A 28 -23.19 3.59 -5.55
N ASN A 29 -23.12 2.25 -5.57
CA ASN A 29 -23.56 1.44 -6.71
C ASN A 29 -24.53 0.33 -6.26
N PRO A 30 -25.82 0.58 -6.31
CA PRO A 30 -26.83 -0.36 -5.85
C PRO A 30 -27.04 -1.57 -6.80
N ALA A 31 -26.36 -1.59 -7.96
CA ALA A 31 -26.46 -2.69 -8.91
C ALA A 31 -25.60 -3.92 -8.51
N VAL A 32 -24.79 -3.82 -7.46
CA VAL A 32 -23.95 -4.89 -6.93
C VAL A 32 -24.32 -5.16 -5.48
N GLN A 33 -23.85 -6.27 -4.91
CA GLN A 33 -24.02 -6.59 -3.47
C GLN A 33 -22.70 -6.43 -2.70
N SER A 34 -21.62 -6.19 -3.40
CA SER A 34 -20.29 -6.06 -2.82
C SER A 34 -19.86 -4.61 -2.68
N VAL A 35 -18.86 -4.40 -1.83
CA VAL A 35 -18.17 -3.15 -1.66
C VAL A 35 -16.68 -3.35 -1.87
N ASN A 36 -16.03 -2.38 -2.51
CA ASN A 36 -14.58 -2.28 -2.60
C ASN A 36 -14.11 -1.14 -1.71
N LEU A 37 -13.17 -1.45 -0.82
CA LEU A 37 -12.45 -0.49 0.00
C LEU A 37 -11.04 -0.35 -0.54
N MET A 38 -10.63 0.86 -0.86
CA MET A 38 -9.27 1.16 -1.28
C MET A 38 -8.75 2.36 -0.52
N GLY A 39 -7.44 2.43 -0.34
CA GLY A 39 -6.83 3.62 0.23
C GLY A 39 -5.36 3.71 -0.06
N SER A 40 -4.81 4.88 0.20
CA SER A 40 -3.38 5.13 0.05
C SER A 40 -2.90 6.22 0.98
N LEU A 41 -1.68 6.09 1.47
CA LEU A 41 -1.00 7.04 2.33
C LEU A 41 0.45 7.23 1.89
N HIS A 42 1.09 8.31 2.35
CA HIS A 42 2.45 8.67 1.96
C HIS A 42 3.49 7.88 2.77
N ALA A 43 3.68 6.59 2.44
CA ALA A 43 4.67 5.71 3.07
C ALA A 43 5.26 4.72 2.03
N GLY A 44 5.65 5.21 0.88
CA GLY A 44 6.30 4.41 -0.16
C GLY A 44 7.82 4.35 -0.02
N SER A 45 8.50 3.73 -1.00
CA SER A 45 9.95 3.60 -0.99
C SER A 45 10.71 4.94 -1.15
N LEU A 46 10.01 6.02 -1.50
CA LEU A 46 10.57 7.38 -1.45
C LEU A 46 11.05 7.80 -0.05
N TYR A 47 10.50 7.19 0.98
CA TYR A 47 10.81 7.46 2.39
C TYR A 47 11.89 6.53 2.97
N GLU A 48 12.49 5.68 2.13
CA GLU A 48 13.56 4.76 2.51
C GLU A 48 14.95 5.36 2.27
N ASP A 49 15.92 4.92 3.07
CA ASP A 49 17.34 5.04 2.71
C ASP A 49 17.68 4.01 1.63
N ALA A 50 18.52 4.36 0.67
CA ALA A 50 18.94 3.46 -0.42
C ALA A 50 19.54 2.13 0.09
N ARG A 51 20.16 2.14 1.28
CA ARG A 51 20.71 0.94 1.94
C ARG A 51 19.65 0.01 2.51
N ARG A 52 18.43 0.52 2.72
CA ARG A 52 17.26 -0.21 3.23
C ARG A 52 16.17 -0.33 2.16
N ASN A 53 16.54 -0.24 0.88
CA ASN A 53 15.58 -0.29 -0.22
C ASN A 53 14.79 -1.61 -0.21
N GLY A 54 13.48 -1.52 -0.34
CA GLY A 54 12.51 -2.60 -0.19
C GLY A 54 11.81 -2.64 1.18
N LEU A 55 12.21 -1.77 2.12
CA LEU A 55 11.68 -1.71 3.46
C LEU A 55 10.18 -1.38 3.48
N ALA A 56 9.73 -0.36 2.77
CA ALA A 56 8.30 -0.03 2.67
C ALA A 56 7.48 -1.19 2.11
N SER A 57 8.01 -1.88 1.11
CA SER A 57 7.34 -3.04 0.49
C SER A 57 7.25 -4.22 1.45
N LEU A 58 8.32 -4.53 2.20
CA LEU A 58 8.31 -5.60 3.18
C LEU A 58 7.41 -5.25 4.37
N THR A 59 7.45 -4.00 4.85
CA THR A 59 6.55 -3.50 5.90
C THR A 59 5.09 -3.64 5.48
N ALA A 60 4.73 -3.20 4.26
CA ALA A 60 3.37 -3.33 3.74
C ALA A 60 2.91 -4.81 3.69
N SER A 61 3.78 -5.73 3.25
CA SER A 61 3.48 -7.17 3.24
C SER A 61 3.28 -7.75 4.65
N ALA A 62 3.91 -7.14 5.67
CA ALA A 62 3.85 -7.63 7.04
C ALA A 62 2.69 -7.04 7.88
N LEU A 63 1.89 -6.09 7.36
CA LEU A 63 0.81 -5.46 8.13
C LEU A 63 -0.31 -6.44 8.56
N LEU A 64 -0.55 -7.51 7.79
CA LEU A 64 -1.53 -8.56 8.11
C LEU A 64 -0.92 -9.78 8.80
N THR A 65 0.29 -9.69 9.31
CA THR A 65 0.93 -10.83 10.00
C THR A 65 0.62 -10.90 11.49
N GLY A 66 -0.04 -9.90 12.04
CA GLY A 66 -0.49 -9.81 13.42
C GLY A 66 -0.57 -8.36 13.88
N THR A 67 -1.53 -8.08 14.72
CA THR A 67 -1.74 -6.79 15.37
C THR A 67 -1.71 -6.95 16.90
N ARG A 68 -1.87 -5.85 17.64
CA ARG A 68 -2.01 -5.92 19.09
C ARG A 68 -3.31 -6.61 19.52
N GLU A 69 -4.33 -6.59 18.68
CA GLU A 69 -5.66 -7.14 18.96
C GLU A 69 -5.86 -8.54 18.39
N ARG A 70 -5.17 -8.88 17.28
CA ARG A 70 -5.41 -10.11 16.52
C ARG A 70 -4.11 -10.79 16.13
N SER A 71 -4.04 -12.11 16.32
CA SER A 71 -3.01 -12.95 15.72
C SER A 71 -3.15 -13.02 14.21
N PHE A 72 -2.16 -13.61 13.53
CA PHE A 72 -2.22 -13.90 12.08
C PHE A 72 -3.48 -14.69 11.73
N ASP A 73 -3.73 -15.80 12.44
CA ASP A 73 -4.89 -16.66 12.16
C ASP A 73 -6.22 -15.93 12.40
N GLN A 74 -6.30 -15.10 13.46
CA GLN A 74 -7.51 -14.33 13.75
C GLN A 74 -7.78 -13.25 12.69
N LEU A 75 -6.75 -12.59 12.13
CA LEU A 75 -6.91 -11.64 11.04
C LEU A 75 -7.43 -12.33 9.78
N HIS A 76 -6.83 -13.47 9.42
CA HIS A 76 -7.21 -14.20 8.23
C HIS A 76 -8.58 -14.84 8.36
N SER A 77 -8.89 -15.49 9.49
CA SER A 77 -10.24 -16.05 9.75
C SER A 77 -11.31 -14.96 9.71
N ALA A 78 -11.05 -13.77 10.31
CA ALA A 78 -12.04 -12.69 10.28
C ALA A 78 -12.39 -12.24 8.85
N LEU A 79 -11.43 -12.30 7.92
CA LEU A 79 -11.67 -11.97 6.51
C LEU A 79 -12.32 -13.16 5.77
N GLU A 80 -11.75 -14.36 5.89
CA GLU A 80 -12.16 -15.55 5.14
C GLU A 80 -13.57 -16.02 5.51
N ASP A 81 -13.95 -16.01 6.79
CA ASP A 81 -15.28 -16.40 7.27
C ASP A 81 -16.39 -15.50 6.70
N ASN A 82 -16.06 -14.27 6.31
CA ASN A 82 -16.97 -13.30 5.69
C ASN A 82 -16.75 -13.14 4.17
N GLY A 83 -15.95 -14.03 3.54
CA GLY A 83 -15.66 -13.95 2.12
C GLY A 83 -15.00 -12.61 1.71
N ALA A 84 -14.36 -11.95 2.65
CA ALA A 84 -13.66 -10.70 2.44
C ALA A 84 -12.18 -10.92 2.09
N ASP A 85 -11.60 -9.98 1.37
CA ASP A 85 -10.16 -9.90 1.15
C ASP A 85 -9.63 -8.53 1.54
N LEU A 86 -8.37 -8.48 1.95
CA LEU A 86 -7.64 -7.26 2.25
C LEU A 86 -6.16 -7.46 1.97
N GLY A 87 -5.53 -6.50 1.31
CA GLY A 87 -4.09 -6.55 1.05
C GLY A 87 -3.44 -5.18 1.08
N PHE A 88 -2.15 -5.16 1.38
CA PHE A 88 -1.34 -3.95 1.45
C PHE A 88 -0.17 -4.05 0.47
N ARG A 89 0.16 -2.94 -0.18
CA ARG A 89 1.29 -2.86 -1.11
C ARG A 89 1.93 -1.48 -1.07
N ALA A 90 3.26 -1.41 -0.99
CA ALA A 90 3.97 -0.17 -1.17
C ALA A 90 4.53 -0.04 -2.60
N HIS A 91 4.46 1.19 -3.11
CA HIS A 91 5.04 1.67 -4.35
C HIS A 91 6.04 2.77 -4.04
N VAL A 92 6.52 3.50 -5.05
CA VAL A 92 7.51 4.57 -4.80
C VAL A 92 6.98 5.65 -3.86
N HIS A 93 5.78 6.17 -4.11
CA HIS A 93 5.23 7.30 -3.35
C HIS A 93 4.33 6.90 -2.18
N LYS A 94 3.65 5.78 -2.31
CA LYS A 94 2.49 5.44 -1.47
C LYS A 94 2.55 4.00 -1.00
N LEU A 95 2.10 3.79 0.22
CA LEU A 95 1.55 2.53 0.68
C LEU A 95 0.05 2.57 0.38
N GLY A 96 -0.43 1.57 -0.34
CA GLY A 96 -1.84 1.40 -0.65
C GLY A 96 -2.40 0.16 0.02
N PHE A 97 -3.71 0.16 0.20
CA PHE A 97 -4.46 -1.03 0.58
C PHE A 97 -5.69 -1.17 -0.31
N SER A 98 -6.13 -2.39 -0.48
CA SER A 98 -7.36 -2.71 -1.19
C SER A 98 -7.98 -3.95 -0.59
N GLY A 99 -9.30 -3.93 -0.50
CA GLY A 99 -10.09 -5.07 -0.04
C GLY A 99 -11.48 -5.06 -0.67
N LYS A 100 -12.12 -6.19 -0.60
CA LYS A 100 -13.49 -6.41 -1.08
C LYS A 100 -14.25 -7.26 -0.08
N ALA A 101 -15.53 -6.95 0.10
CA ALA A 101 -16.43 -7.71 0.96
C ALA A 101 -17.87 -7.60 0.44
N LEU A 102 -18.84 -8.26 1.09
CA LEU A 102 -20.23 -7.87 0.98
C LEU A 102 -20.44 -6.49 1.61
N ALA A 103 -21.48 -5.79 1.19
CA ALA A 103 -21.74 -4.41 1.68
C ALA A 103 -21.96 -4.38 3.20
N GLU A 104 -22.61 -5.41 3.77
CA GLU A 104 -22.87 -5.56 5.21
C GLU A 104 -21.58 -5.77 6.02
N ASP A 105 -20.49 -6.26 5.39
CA ASP A 105 -19.20 -6.52 6.04
C ASP A 105 -18.20 -5.36 5.89
N LEU A 106 -18.61 -4.22 5.30
CA LEU A 106 -17.76 -3.04 5.21
C LEU A 106 -17.21 -2.58 6.58
N PRO A 107 -17.99 -2.57 7.68
CA PRO A 107 -17.48 -2.22 9.01
C PRO A 107 -16.35 -3.14 9.47
N LEU A 108 -16.47 -4.46 9.26
CA LEU A 108 -15.42 -5.42 9.55
C LEU A 108 -14.16 -5.12 8.73
N LEU A 109 -14.31 -4.93 7.42
CA LEU A 109 -13.19 -4.67 6.51
C LEU A 109 -12.45 -3.39 6.89
N MET A 110 -13.17 -2.31 7.24
CA MET A 110 -12.57 -1.06 7.72
C MET A 110 -11.86 -1.24 9.07
N ASN A 111 -12.46 -1.99 9.99
CA ASN A 111 -11.86 -2.25 11.30
C ASN A 111 -10.54 -3.04 11.17
N VAL A 112 -10.53 -4.11 10.35
CA VAL A 112 -9.30 -4.89 10.10
C VAL A 112 -8.23 -4.04 9.40
N ALA A 113 -8.61 -3.21 8.42
CA ALA A 113 -7.68 -2.31 7.76
C ALA A 113 -7.09 -1.27 8.73
N ASN A 114 -7.92 -0.69 9.59
CA ASN A 114 -7.50 0.26 10.62
C ASN A 114 -6.54 -0.38 11.62
N ASP A 115 -6.88 -1.56 12.16
CA ASP A 115 -6.04 -2.28 13.12
C ASP A 115 -4.69 -2.67 12.52
N ALA A 116 -4.67 -3.21 11.29
CA ALA A 116 -3.44 -3.54 10.58
C ALA A 116 -2.57 -2.31 10.28
N LEU A 117 -3.17 -1.17 9.97
CA LEU A 117 -2.43 0.07 9.71
C LEU A 117 -1.90 0.75 10.98
N ARG A 118 -2.59 0.63 12.10
CA ARG A 118 -2.24 1.35 13.34
C ARG A 118 -1.44 0.54 14.34
N ASN A 119 -1.71 -0.75 14.43
CA ASN A 119 -1.27 -1.60 15.55
C ASN A 119 -0.49 -2.86 15.13
N PRO A 120 0.26 -2.90 14.02
CA PRO A 120 0.98 -4.12 13.64
C PRO A 120 2.04 -4.45 14.70
N VAL A 121 2.27 -5.75 14.94
CA VAL A 121 3.29 -6.22 15.88
C VAL A 121 4.48 -6.90 15.22
N PHE A 122 4.42 -7.19 13.92
CA PHE A 122 5.49 -7.77 13.12
C PHE A 122 6.13 -9.01 13.77
N PRO A 123 5.40 -10.12 13.97
CA PRO A 123 5.96 -11.31 14.59
C PRO A 123 7.18 -11.81 13.83
N ALA A 124 8.28 -12.10 14.55
CA ALA A 124 9.59 -12.39 13.93
C ALA A 124 9.52 -13.55 12.93
N GLU A 125 8.78 -14.61 13.24
CA GLU A 125 8.59 -15.76 12.37
C GLU A 125 7.99 -15.37 11.02
N HIS A 126 6.93 -14.55 11.02
CA HIS A 126 6.28 -14.09 9.79
C HIS A 126 7.16 -13.13 9.00
N VAL A 127 7.91 -12.25 9.67
CA VAL A 127 8.85 -11.34 9.00
C VAL A 127 9.96 -12.14 8.32
N GLU A 128 10.53 -13.15 8.98
CA GLU A 128 11.54 -14.04 8.41
C GLU A 128 11.01 -14.82 7.21
N ARG A 129 9.79 -15.35 7.29
CA ARG A 129 9.13 -16.04 6.17
C ARG A 129 8.97 -15.09 4.97
N LEU A 130 8.40 -13.89 5.18
CA LEU A 130 8.20 -12.89 4.12
C LEU A 130 9.54 -12.44 3.51
N ARG A 131 10.59 -12.29 4.32
CA ARG A 131 11.94 -11.98 3.87
C ARG A 131 12.49 -13.09 2.97
N GLY A 132 12.36 -14.35 3.39
CA GLY A 132 12.76 -15.52 2.60
C GLY A 132 12.02 -15.62 1.27
N GLU A 133 10.70 -15.46 1.28
CA GLU A 133 9.87 -15.41 0.06
C GLU A 133 10.33 -14.31 -0.88
N ARG A 134 10.62 -13.10 -0.34
CA ARG A 134 11.11 -11.98 -1.14
C ARG A 134 12.48 -12.24 -1.76
N LEU A 135 13.41 -12.84 -1.01
CA LEU A 135 14.73 -13.22 -1.53
C LEU A 135 14.61 -14.25 -2.65
N THR A 136 13.79 -15.28 -2.45
CA THR A 136 13.49 -16.29 -3.46
C THR A 136 12.89 -15.65 -4.71
N TRP A 137 11.89 -14.78 -4.55
CA TRP A 137 11.29 -14.06 -5.68
C TRP A 137 12.32 -13.20 -6.43
N LEU A 138 13.21 -12.50 -5.73
CA LEU A 138 14.28 -11.70 -6.36
C LEU A 138 15.23 -12.56 -7.19
N GLN A 139 15.59 -13.76 -6.70
CA GLN A 139 16.42 -14.71 -7.43
C GLN A 139 15.74 -15.16 -8.74
N TYR A 140 14.47 -15.56 -8.67
CA TYR A 140 13.73 -15.96 -9.88
C TYR A 140 13.48 -14.80 -10.85
N SER A 141 13.27 -13.59 -10.35
CA SER A 141 13.03 -12.39 -11.18
C SER A 141 14.21 -12.04 -12.09
N GLN A 142 15.42 -12.52 -11.78
CA GLN A 142 16.59 -12.33 -12.65
C GLN A 142 16.45 -13.05 -14.00
N PHE A 143 15.58 -14.06 -14.09
CA PHE A 143 15.28 -14.78 -15.34
C PHE A 143 14.09 -14.17 -16.10
N ASP A 144 13.40 -13.17 -15.53
CA ASP A 144 12.31 -12.44 -16.19
C ASP A 144 12.87 -11.27 -17.00
N THR A 145 12.71 -11.34 -18.33
CA THR A 145 13.20 -10.32 -19.27
C THR A 145 12.57 -8.95 -19.04
N ARG A 146 11.28 -8.90 -18.70
CA ARG A 146 10.55 -7.65 -18.44
C ARG A 146 11.07 -6.99 -17.16
N TRP A 147 11.26 -7.76 -16.12
CA TRP A 147 11.80 -7.26 -14.85
C TRP A 147 13.20 -6.69 -15.04
N ARG A 148 14.09 -7.40 -15.75
CA ARG A 148 15.45 -6.93 -16.05
C ARG A 148 15.46 -5.68 -16.92
N ALA A 149 14.65 -5.63 -17.97
CA ALA A 149 14.54 -4.45 -18.83
C ALA A 149 14.02 -3.23 -18.05
N SER A 150 13.00 -3.41 -17.20
CA SER A 150 12.49 -2.34 -16.33
C SER A 150 13.53 -1.84 -15.34
N ARG A 151 14.36 -2.72 -14.80
CA ARG A 151 15.46 -2.37 -13.90
C ARG A 151 16.53 -1.57 -14.65
N ALA A 152 17.01 -2.09 -15.78
CA ALA A 152 18.03 -1.42 -16.62
C ALA A 152 17.55 -0.04 -17.07
N MET A 153 16.27 0.09 -17.45
CA MET A 153 15.67 1.38 -17.82
C MET A 153 15.72 2.38 -16.64
N ARG A 154 15.35 1.97 -15.43
CA ARG A 154 15.42 2.87 -14.24
C ARG A 154 16.85 3.30 -13.96
N GLU A 155 17.79 2.36 -13.96
CA GLU A 155 19.21 2.63 -13.68
C GLU A 155 19.82 3.56 -14.74
N ALA A 156 19.35 3.50 -16.00
CA ALA A 156 19.80 4.37 -17.09
C ALA A 156 19.17 5.78 -17.04
N LEU A 157 17.89 5.89 -16.66
CA LEU A 157 17.16 7.15 -16.66
C LEU A 157 17.41 8.00 -15.42
N TYR A 158 17.65 7.35 -14.27
CA TYR A 158 17.77 8.05 -12.99
C TYR A 158 19.14 7.83 -12.38
N PRO A 159 19.84 8.88 -11.92
CA PRO A 159 21.15 8.73 -11.29
C PRO A 159 21.03 7.95 -9.96
N ALA A 160 22.12 7.33 -9.55
CA ALA A 160 22.22 6.71 -8.23
C ALA A 160 21.90 7.75 -7.14
N GLY A 161 21.05 7.35 -6.17
CA GLY A 161 20.51 8.26 -5.15
C GLY A 161 19.14 8.89 -5.49
N HIS A 162 18.69 8.83 -6.73
CA HIS A 162 17.34 9.22 -7.09
C HIS A 162 16.35 8.12 -6.69
N ALA A 163 15.18 8.48 -6.13
CA ALA A 163 14.19 7.50 -5.65
C ALA A 163 13.71 6.51 -6.72
N TYR A 164 13.68 6.91 -7.97
CA TYR A 164 13.24 6.04 -9.09
C TYR A 164 14.35 5.15 -9.66
N HIS A 165 15.60 5.35 -9.25
CA HIS A 165 16.70 4.47 -9.65
C HIS A 165 16.50 3.05 -9.11
N TYR A 166 16.02 2.94 -7.87
CA TYR A 166 15.85 1.66 -7.17
C TYR A 166 14.47 1.05 -7.40
N SER A 167 14.41 -0.28 -7.40
CA SER A 167 13.13 -0.99 -7.39
C SER A 167 12.49 -0.89 -6.01
N PRO A 168 11.20 -0.54 -5.88
CA PRO A 168 10.50 -0.61 -4.59
C PRO A 168 10.52 -2.00 -3.93
N SER A 169 10.77 -3.05 -4.70
CA SER A 169 10.89 -4.41 -4.17
C SER A 169 12.22 -4.69 -3.47
N GLY A 170 13.17 -3.77 -3.54
CA GLY A 170 14.50 -3.95 -2.99
C GLY A 170 15.44 -4.76 -3.89
N SER A 171 16.53 -5.20 -3.29
CA SER A 171 17.54 -6.08 -3.86
C SER A 171 17.92 -7.15 -2.81
N GLU A 172 18.56 -8.23 -3.23
CA GLU A 172 19.05 -9.26 -2.28
C GLU A 172 19.95 -8.64 -1.21
N LYS A 173 20.81 -7.68 -1.60
CA LYS A 173 21.74 -6.99 -0.70
C LYS A 173 21.05 -6.16 0.36
N THR A 174 19.88 -5.60 0.06
CA THR A 174 19.13 -4.75 1.00
C THR A 174 18.15 -5.58 1.83
N ILE A 175 17.41 -6.50 1.21
CA ILE A 175 16.37 -7.30 1.87
C ILE A 175 16.96 -8.21 2.97
N ILE A 176 18.14 -8.80 2.76
CA ILE A 176 18.76 -9.69 3.74
C ILE A 176 19.04 -9.02 5.10
N ASN A 177 19.17 -7.69 5.11
CA ASN A 177 19.47 -6.89 6.31
C ASN A 177 18.24 -6.27 6.96
N LEU A 178 17.02 -6.50 6.42
CA LEU A 178 15.80 -5.99 7.02
C LEU A 178 15.31 -6.94 8.11
N ASP A 179 14.95 -6.38 9.25
CA ASP A 179 14.49 -7.11 10.42
C ASP A 179 13.24 -6.44 11.03
N VAL A 180 12.67 -7.07 12.07
CA VAL A 180 11.50 -6.58 12.79
C VAL A 180 11.67 -5.15 13.29
N ALA A 181 12.85 -4.82 13.85
CA ALA A 181 13.12 -3.50 14.41
C ALA A 181 13.07 -2.43 13.31
N THR A 182 13.65 -2.74 12.15
CA THR A 182 13.66 -1.85 10.98
C THR A 182 12.27 -1.61 10.42
N LEU A 183 11.44 -2.67 10.36
CA LEU A 183 10.03 -2.56 9.93
C LEU A 183 9.23 -1.71 10.90
N ALA A 184 9.38 -1.95 12.21
CA ALA A 184 8.69 -1.19 13.25
C ALA A 184 9.09 0.29 13.27
N GLU A 185 10.38 0.60 13.10
CA GLU A 185 10.88 1.97 12.97
C GLU A 185 10.24 2.69 11.77
N PHE A 186 10.25 2.04 10.61
CA PHE A 186 9.66 2.61 9.39
C PHE A 186 8.15 2.84 9.57
N HIS A 187 7.44 1.86 10.09
CA HIS A 187 6.01 1.96 10.35
C HIS A 187 5.69 3.13 11.29
N ALA A 188 6.32 3.17 12.46
CA ALA A 188 6.07 4.21 13.47
C ALA A 188 6.33 5.63 12.92
N ARG A 189 7.31 5.78 12.04
CA ARG A 189 7.71 7.07 11.48
C ARG A 189 6.89 7.51 10.28
N HIS A 190 6.45 6.59 9.42
CA HIS A 190 5.93 6.94 8.10
C HIS A 190 4.47 6.55 7.88
N VAL A 191 3.93 5.56 8.61
CA VAL A 191 2.54 5.14 8.44
C VAL A 191 1.64 6.00 9.33
N GLY A 192 0.74 6.76 8.70
CA GLY A 192 -0.13 7.69 9.41
C GLY A 192 -1.16 8.35 8.49
N PRO A 193 -2.10 9.14 9.07
CA PRO A 193 -3.26 9.64 8.35
C PRO A 193 -2.95 10.79 7.39
N ARG A 194 -1.80 11.45 7.52
CA ARG A 194 -1.47 12.62 6.69
C ARG A 194 -1.42 12.28 5.21
N GLY A 195 -2.29 12.93 4.42
CA GLY A 195 -2.39 12.70 2.99
C GLY A 195 -3.02 11.36 2.61
N MET A 196 -3.71 10.72 3.56
CA MET A 196 -4.45 9.49 3.31
C MET A 196 -5.72 9.80 2.51
N ILE A 197 -6.00 8.94 1.55
CA ILE A 197 -7.25 8.94 0.78
C ILE A 197 -7.87 7.55 0.97
N ILE A 198 -9.14 7.51 1.32
CA ILE A 198 -9.97 6.30 1.39
C ILE A 198 -11.00 6.39 0.26
N VAL A 199 -11.21 5.30 -0.44
CA VAL A 199 -12.21 5.19 -1.52
C VAL A 199 -13.10 4.00 -1.23
N VAL A 200 -14.40 4.23 -1.20
CA VAL A 200 -15.43 3.20 -1.01
C VAL A 200 -16.35 3.19 -2.23
N VAL A 201 -16.48 2.04 -2.86
CA VAL A 201 -17.33 1.87 -4.06
C VAL A 201 -18.15 0.59 -3.92
N GLY A 202 -19.46 0.67 -3.93
CA GLY A 202 -20.31 -0.51 -3.86
C GLY A 202 -21.73 -0.24 -3.35
N ALA A 203 -22.39 -1.27 -2.85
CA ALA A 203 -23.76 -1.23 -2.39
C ALA A 203 -23.88 -0.67 -0.95
N VAL A 204 -23.34 0.51 -0.73
CA VAL A 204 -23.39 1.23 0.55
C VAL A 204 -23.72 2.70 0.25
N ALA A 205 -24.60 3.30 1.05
CA ALA A 205 -24.89 4.73 0.92
C ALA A 205 -23.63 5.54 1.18
N ALA A 206 -23.43 6.60 0.40
CA ALA A 206 -22.19 7.38 0.46
C ALA A 206 -21.97 8.00 1.86
N ASP A 207 -23.02 8.47 2.51
CA ASP A 207 -22.95 9.06 3.86
C ASP A 207 -22.60 8.02 4.92
N ASP A 208 -23.12 6.78 4.78
CA ASP A 208 -22.78 5.66 5.67
C ASP A 208 -21.31 5.28 5.52
N ALA A 209 -20.80 5.22 4.29
CA ALA A 209 -19.39 4.94 4.02
C ALA A 209 -18.46 6.01 4.63
N VAL A 210 -18.85 7.29 4.56
CA VAL A 210 -18.11 8.40 5.20
C VAL A 210 -18.14 8.26 6.71
N SER A 211 -19.31 7.95 7.29
CA SER A 211 -19.47 7.77 8.74
C SER A 211 -18.62 6.62 9.27
N LEU A 212 -18.64 5.47 8.61
CA LEU A 212 -17.80 4.30 8.95
C LEU A 212 -16.30 4.63 8.85
N ALA A 213 -15.89 5.36 7.81
CA ALA A 213 -14.51 5.80 7.69
C ALA A 213 -14.10 6.77 8.81
N ALA A 214 -15.00 7.69 9.20
CA ALA A 214 -14.77 8.61 10.31
C ALA A 214 -14.67 7.87 11.66
N GLU A 215 -15.52 6.88 11.90
CA GLU A 215 -15.47 6.04 13.09
C GLU A 215 -14.15 5.25 13.16
N ALA A 216 -13.74 4.61 12.04
CA ALA A 216 -12.54 3.78 12.01
C ALA A 216 -11.24 4.58 12.08
N PHE A 217 -11.15 5.71 11.39
CA PHE A 217 -9.89 6.41 11.16
C PHE A 217 -9.84 7.86 11.67
N GLY A 218 -10.96 8.44 12.11
CA GLY A 218 -11.05 9.88 12.40
C GLY A 218 -10.22 10.36 13.60
N ASP A 219 -9.98 9.49 14.57
CA ASP A 219 -9.15 9.73 15.75
C ASP A 219 -7.64 9.48 15.50
N TRP A 220 -7.28 8.89 14.34
CA TRP A 220 -5.89 8.53 14.07
C TRP A 220 -4.99 9.76 13.97
N ARG A 221 -3.89 9.73 14.70
CA ARG A 221 -2.83 10.76 14.67
C ARG A 221 -1.47 10.07 14.62
N ASN A 222 -0.54 10.64 13.88
CA ASN A 222 0.88 10.28 13.93
C ASN A 222 1.71 11.57 13.79
N GLU A 223 2.21 12.06 14.92
CA GLU A 223 3.02 13.28 14.97
C GLU A 223 4.38 13.12 14.30
N HIS A 224 4.89 11.88 14.21
CA HIS A 224 6.18 11.58 13.60
C HIS A 224 6.11 11.47 12.06
N GLN A 225 4.89 11.38 11.48
CA GLN A 225 4.74 11.24 10.05
C GLN A 225 5.27 12.50 9.31
N PRO A 226 6.28 12.35 8.43
CA PRO A 226 6.85 13.49 7.72
C PRO A 226 5.83 14.07 6.72
N PRO A 227 6.03 15.32 6.28
CA PRO A 227 5.26 15.88 5.19
C PRO A 227 5.53 15.10 3.89
N LYS A 228 4.65 15.29 2.89
CA LYS A 228 4.85 14.71 1.57
C LYS A 228 6.19 15.17 0.99
N LEU A 229 7.01 14.19 0.63
CA LEU A 229 8.30 14.45 -0.02
C LEU A 229 8.08 14.81 -1.50
N ALA A 230 8.79 15.84 -1.94
CA ALA A 230 8.92 16.15 -3.36
C ALA A 230 10.04 15.29 -3.97
N VAL A 231 9.80 14.78 -5.16
CA VAL A 231 10.85 14.10 -5.94
C VAL A 231 11.51 15.12 -6.85
N ALA A 232 12.83 15.17 -6.83
CA ALA A 232 13.58 16.01 -7.76
C ALA A 232 13.30 15.56 -9.20
N ALA A 233 13.18 16.48 -10.13
CA ALA A 233 13.12 16.13 -11.54
C ALA A 233 14.43 15.44 -11.95
N PRO A 234 14.39 14.37 -12.78
CA PRO A 234 15.60 13.83 -13.35
C PRO A 234 16.27 14.89 -14.22
N GLY A 235 17.59 14.90 -14.22
CA GLY A 235 18.36 15.78 -15.12
C GLY A 235 17.99 15.51 -16.58
N ALA A 236 18.17 16.50 -17.46
CA ALA A 236 17.90 16.33 -18.89
C ALA A 236 18.76 15.18 -19.44
N VAL A 237 18.13 14.20 -20.07
CA VAL A 237 18.82 13.14 -20.83
C VAL A 237 19.22 13.74 -22.18
N ALA A 238 20.50 13.98 -22.37
CA ALA A 238 21.02 14.67 -23.56
C ALA A 238 21.00 13.80 -24.82
N ASN A 239 20.95 12.46 -24.70
CA ASN A 239 21.03 11.51 -25.82
C ASN A 239 20.10 10.32 -25.65
N SER A 240 19.70 9.69 -26.76
CA SER A 240 19.03 8.40 -26.72
C SER A 240 20.02 7.31 -26.29
N LEU A 241 19.62 6.48 -25.31
CA LEU A 241 20.40 5.33 -24.84
C LEU A 241 19.71 4.05 -25.31
N ARG A 242 20.45 3.16 -25.97
CA ARG A 242 20.02 1.78 -26.22
C ARG A 242 20.88 0.84 -25.40
N GLN A 243 20.25 0.01 -24.61
CA GLN A 243 20.93 -1.02 -23.82
C GLN A 243 20.27 -2.38 -24.07
N ASP A 244 21.04 -3.35 -24.54
CA ASP A 244 20.58 -4.72 -24.69
C ASP A 244 20.76 -5.46 -23.34
N VAL A 245 19.69 -6.11 -22.88
CA VAL A 245 19.67 -6.83 -21.60
C VAL A 245 19.49 -8.31 -21.90
N PHE A 246 20.51 -9.11 -21.59
CA PHE A 246 20.50 -10.54 -21.80
C PHE A 246 20.05 -11.26 -20.53
N VAL A 247 19.23 -12.29 -20.70
CA VAL A 247 18.81 -13.20 -19.64
C VAL A 247 19.46 -14.56 -19.96
N ALA A 248 20.16 -15.11 -18.98
CA ALA A 248 20.68 -16.47 -19.12
C ALA A 248 19.50 -17.44 -19.22
N GLY A 249 19.49 -18.25 -20.28
CA GLY A 249 18.52 -19.32 -20.49
C GLY A 249 18.79 -20.54 -19.62
#